data_6abfb0ecb6e455db90d28011485d9cf0
#
_entry.id   6abfb0ecb6e455db90d28011485d9cf0
#
_cell.length_a   1.000
_cell.length_b   1.000
_cell.length_c   1.000
_cell.angle_alpha   90.00
_cell.angle_beta   90.00
_cell.angle_gamma   90.00
#
_symmetry.space_group_name_H-M   'P 1'
#
loop_
_entity.id
_entity.type
_entity.pdbx_description
1 polymer ?
#
loop_
_entity_poly.entity_id
_entity_poly.type
_entity_poly.pdbx_seq_one_letter_code
_entity_poly.pdbx_strand_id
1 'polypeptide(L)'
;YKAALRAAENSIKELQPEKQISFLFLPDGEDPDSYANKNGKTNFIDFTKQSKISIHQFIFNHYKNQTENNPSSMAIFEKKLRSIAVTIKDDFIKKYVLEFFLEKISSLTPHSNAGKKQFYTKKIKSLETTQKHFNESKSLSGVELKEFSLLYLIMNNLDIFQDNIHLVDNIKLFSDENKLIYE
;
A
#
# COMPACT_ATOMS: atom_id res chain seq x y z
N TYR A 1 -4.39 -1.79 -33.20
CA TYR A 1 -3.87 -1.69 -31.82
C TYR A 1 -3.20 -0.35 -31.51
N LYS A 2 -2.27 0.17 -32.38
CA LYS A 2 -1.60 1.47 -32.19
C LYS A 2 -2.58 2.65 -32.10
N ALA A 3 -3.63 2.65 -32.95
CA ALA A 3 -4.67 3.68 -32.94
C ALA A 3 -5.47 3.65 -31.62
N ALA A 4 -5.82 2.45 -31.12
CA ALA A 4 -6.51 2.27 -29.86
C ALA A 4 -5.67 2.78 -28.68
N LEU A 5 -4.35 2.55 -28.69
CA LEU A 5 -3.45 3.07 -27.66
C LEU A 5 -3.43 4.61 -27.64
N ARG A 6 -3.26 5.24 -28.80
CA ARG A 6 -3.31 6.70 -28.90
C ARG A 6 -4.64 7.27 -28.42
N ALA A 7 -5.75 6.60 -28.78
CA ALA A 7 -7.07 6.96 -28.30
C ALA A 7 -7.14 6.85 -26.77
N ALA A 8 -6.62 5.76 -26.18
CA ALA A 8 -6.60 5.57 -24.74
C ALA A 8 -5.76 6.64 -24.02
N GLU A 9 -4.54 6.92 -24.49
CA GLU A 9 -3.67 7.95 -23.89
C GLU A 9 -4.24 9.37 -23.97
N ASN A 10 -5.02 9.67 -24.99
CA ASN A 10 -5.70 10.96 -25.11
C ASN A 10 -6.97 11.01 -24.25
N SER A 11 -7.75 9.95 -24.25
CA SER A 11 -9.05 9.91 -23.56
C SER A 11 -8.90 9.78 -22.04
N ILE A 12 -7.82 9.16 -21.54
CA ILE A 12 -7.61 8.99 -20.10
C ILE A 12 -7.51 10.35 -19.38
N LYS A 13 -7.02 11.38 -20.07
CA LYS A 13 -6.89 12.76 -19.54
C LYS A 13 -8.24 13.38 -19.21
N GLU A 14 -9.29 12.99 -19.96
CA GLU A 14 -10.64 13.54 -19.90
C GLU A 14 -11.61 12.64 -19.11
N LEU A 15 -11.11 11.64 -18.40
CA LEU A 15 -11.96 10.78 -17.56
C LEU A 15 -12.65 11.58 -16.48
N GLN A 16 -13.91 11.25 -16.26
CA GLN A 16 -14.77 11.80 -15.21
C GLN A 16 -15.48 10.65 -14.47
N PRO A 17 -15.90 10.82 -13.21
CA PRO A 17 -16.57 9.76 -12.45
C PRO A 17 -17.79 9.14 -13.16
N GLU A 18 -18.55 9.96 -13.87
CA GLU A 18 -19.77 9.53 -14.56
C GLU A 18 -19.51 8.98 -15.98
N LYS A 19 -18.27 9.11 -16.50
CA LYS A 19 -17.92 8.71 -17.88
C LYS A 19 -16.89 7.61 -17.88
N GLN A 20 -17.33 6.39 -18.16
CA GLN A 20 -16.45 5.23 -18.31
C GLN A 20 -16.11 4.97 -19.75
N ILE A 21 -14.83 4.75 -20.04
CA ILE A 21 -14.32 4.36 -21.34
C ILE A 21 -13.80 2.93 -21.26
N SER A 22 -14.26 2.08 -22.17
CA SER A 22 -13.80 0.70 -22.29
C SER A 22 -13.45 0.41 -23.74
N PHE A 23 -12.52 -0.49 -23.94
CA PHE A 23 -12.09 -0.98 -25.24
C PHE A 23 -12.61 -2.40 -25.44
N LEU A 24 -13.07 -2.67 -26.63
CA LEU A 24 -13.45 -3.99 -27.10
C LEU A 24 -12.60 -4.33 -28.33
N PHE A 25 -11.93 -5.46 -28.29
CA PHE A 25 -11.15 -5.97 -29.41
C PHE A 25 -11.88 -7.18 -29.97
N LEU A 26 -12.28 -7.07 -31.24
CA LEU A 26 -12.85 -8.18 -31.95
C LEU A 26 -11.74 -9.11 -32.47
N PRO A 27 -12.04 -10.38 -32.75
CA PRO A 27 -11.09 -11.30 -33.39
C PRO A 27 -10.54 -10.73 -34.70
N ASP A 28 -9.35 -11.16 -35.11
CA ASP A 28 -8.67 -10.66 -36.28
C ASP A 28 -9.54 -10.82 -37.54
N GLY A 29 -9.65 -9.74 -38.31
CA GLY A 29 -10.43 -9.70 -39.54
C GLY A 29 -11.94 -9.53 -39.38
N GLU A 30 -12.42 -9.38 -38.15
CA GLU A 30 -13.83 -9.11 -37.86
C GLU A 30 -14.06 -7.61 -37.60
N ASP A 31 -15.14 -7.08 -38.16
CA ASP A 31 -15.73 -5.82 -37.72
C ASP A 31 -17.03 -6.08 -36.93
N PRO A 32 -17.61 -5.06 -36.26
CA PRO A 32 -18.84 -5.24 -35.50
C PRO A 32 -20.00 -5.85 -36.27
N ASP A 33 -20.17 -5.47 -37.51
CA ASP A 33 -21.26 -5.95 -38.38
C ASP A 33 -21.03 -7.40 -38.77
N SER A 34 -19.81 -7.76 -39.23
CA SER A 34 -19.46 -9.12 -39.60
C SER A 34 -19.60 -10.09 -38.43
N TYR A 35 -19.12 -9.67 -37.25
CA TYR A 35 -19.20 -10.48 -36.01
C TYR A 35 -20.66 -10.70 -35.58
N ALA A 36 -21.47 -9.63 -35.59
CA ALA A 36 -22.90 -9.71 -35.23
C ALA A 36 -23.69 -10.57 -36.20
N ASN A 37 -23.40 -10.48 -37.51
CA ASN A 37 -24.07 -11.29 -38.54
C ASN A 37 -23.70 -12.78 -38.41
N LYS A 38 -22.46 -13.12 -38.11
CA LYS A 38 -22.02 -14.50 -37.91
C LYS A 38 -22.52 -15.14 -36.65
N ASN A 39 -22.47 -14.42 -35.53
CA ASN A 39 -22.71 -14.98 -34.20
C ASN A 39 -24.10 -14.65 -33.66
N GLY A 40 -24.82 -13.77 -34.27
CA GLY A 40 -26.13 -13.29 -33.83
C GLY A 40 -26.06 -12.23 -32.73
N LYS A 41 -27.15 -11.49 -32.56
CA LYS A 41 -27.24 -10.34 -31.66
C LYS A 41 -26.96 -10.71 -30.18
N THR A 42 -27.49 -11.83 -29.71
CA THR A 42 -27.32 -12.25 -28.30
C THR A 42 -25.86 -12.53 -27.99
N ASN A 43 -25.20 -13.31 -28.83
CA ASN A 43 -23.78 -13.64 -28.63
C ASN A 43 -22.88 -12.40 -28.75
N PHE A 44 -23.21 -11.43 -29.61
CA PHE A 44 -22.51 -10.17 -29.69
C PHE A 44 -22.64 -9.35 -28.39
N ILE A 45 -23.85 -9.26 -27.82
CA ILE A 45 -24.08 -8.56 -26.56
C ILE A 45 -23.31 -9.23 -25.42
N ASP A 46 -23.33 -10.56 -25.34
CA ASP A 46 -22.60 -11.29 -24.29
C ASP A 46 -21.10 -11.16 -24.46
N PHE A 47 -20.59 -11.22 -25.69
CA PHE A 47 -19.19 -10.94 -25.98
C PHE A 47 -18.79 -9.52 -25.54
N THR A 48 -19.61 -8.50 -25.85
CA THR A 48 -19.30 -7.12 -25.44
C THR A 48 -19.27 -6.94 -23.92
N LYS A 49 -20.09 -7.67 -23.16
CA LYS A 49 -20.08 -7.63 -21.71
C LYS A 49 -18.85 -8.30 -21.09
N GLN A 50 -18.43 -9.43 -21.65
CA GLN A 50 -17.34 -10.25 -21.10
C GLN A 50 -15.95 -9.77 -21.52
N SER A 51 -15.82 -9.26 -22.76
CA SER A 51 -14.52 -8.95 -23.39
C SER A 51 -14.13 -7.48 -23.31
N LYS A 52 -14.97 -6.61 -22.76
CA LYS A 52 -14.63 -5.19 -22.59
C LYS A 52 -13.51 -5.01 -21.55
N ILE A 53 -12.54 -4.21 -21.90
CA ILE A 53 -11.41 -3.87 -21.04
C ILE A 53 -11.49 -2.37 -20.70
N SER A 54 -11.40 -2.01 -19.43
CA SER A 54 -11.36 -0.60 -19.01
C SER A 54 -10.10 0.09 -19.56
N ILE A 55 -10.17 1.40 -19.76
CA ILE A 55 -9.06 2.19 -20.32
C ILE A 55 -7.77 2.06 -19.50
N HIS A 56 -7.86 2.10 -18.17
CA HIS A 56 -6.70 1.95 -17.29
C HIS A 56 -6.11 0.54 -17.35
N GLN A 57 -6.94 -0.50 -17.42
CA GLN A 57 -6.47 -1.88 -17.59
C GLN A 57 -5.81 -2.10 -18.95
N PHE A 58 -6.36 -1.50 -20.01
CA PHE A 58 -5.78 -1.58 -21.37
C PHE A 58 -4.39 -0.94 -21.41
N ILE A 59 -4.25 0.28 -20.87
CA ILE A 59 -2.97 0.99 -20.78
C ILE A 59 -1.96 0.17 -19.96
N PHE A 60 -2.37 -0.34 -18.79
CA PHE A 60 -1.52 -1.17 -17.96
C PHE A 60 -1.00 -2.40 -18.72
N ASN A 61 -1.90 -3.16 -19.35
CA ASN A 61 -1.54 -4.37 -20.10
C ASN A 61 -0.58 -4.07 -21.24
N HIS A 62 -0.81 -2.97 -21.97
CA HIS A 62 0.06 -2.57 -23.07
C HIS A 62 1.50 -2.34 -22.60
N TYR A 63 1.72 -1.52 -21.58
CA TYR A 63 3.06 -1.21 -21.10
C TYR A 63 3.70 -2.39 -20.38
N LYS A 64 2.92 -3.20 -19.64
CA LYS A 64 3.41 -4.41 -19.02
C LYS A 64 4.01 -5.39 -20.02
N ASN A 65 3.32 -5.62 -21.16
CA ASN A 65 3.77 -6.56 -22.20
C ASN A 65 5.09 -6.14 -22.89
N GLN A 66 5.48 -4.87 -22.75
CA GLN A 66 6.75 -4.34 -23.26
C GLN A 66 7.85 -4.27 -22.19
N THR A 67 7.54 -4.66 -20.96
CA THR A 67 8.44 -4.52 -19.82
C THR A 67 9.06 -5.86 -19.49
N GLU A 68 10.38 -5.90 -19.47
CA GLU A 68 11.14 -7.05 -18.99
C GLU A 68 11.07 -7.16 -17.47
N ASN A 69 11.22 -8.38 -16.96
CA ASN A 69 11.20 -8.63 -15.52
C ASN A 69 12.58 -8.35 -14.87
N ASN A 70 13.05 -7.12 -15.01
CA ASN A 70 14.24 -6.63 -14.32
C ASN A 70 13.97 -5.30 -13.60
N PRO A 71 14.72 -4.96 -12.54
CA PRO A 71 14.44 -3.77 -11.72
C PRO A 71 14.43 -2.46 -12.50
N SER A 72 15.33 -2.29 -13.48
CA SER A 72 15.41 -1.06 -14.28
C SER A 72 14.20 -0.89 -15.19
N SER A 73 13.78 -1.95 -15.90
CA SER A 73 12.60 -1.94 -16.75
C SER A 73 11.33 -1.73 -15.94
N MET A 74 11.23 -2.35 -14.76
CA MET A 74 10.11 -2.14 -13.83
C MET A 74 10.03 -0.70 -13.33
N ALA A 75 11.16 -0.06 -13.04
CA ALA A 75 11.19 1.35 -12.63
C ALA A 75 10.72 2.29 -13.77
N ILE A 76 11.15 2.02 -15.01
CA ILE A 76 10.71 2.78 -16.20
C ILE A 76 9.21 2.59 -16.41
N PHE A 77 8.71 1.36 -16.30
CA PHE A 77 7.30 1.02 -16.40
C PHE A 77 6.45 1.78 -15.36
N GLU A 78 6.85 1.72 -14.10
CA GLU A 78 6.15 2.45 -13.03
C GLU A 78 6.17 3.96 -13.28
N LYS A 79 7.31 4.52 -13.66
CA LYS A 79 7.43 5.95 -14.00
C LYS A 79 6.48 6.35 -15.13
N LYS A 80 6.37 5.50 -16.19
CA LYS A 80 5.48 5.75 -17.32
C LYS A 80 4.01 5.76 -16.88
N LEU A 81 3.57 4.76 -16.11
CA LEU A 81 2.19 4.70 -15.62
C LEU A 81 1.85 5.88 -14.69
N ARG A 82 2.77 6.26 -13.79
CA ARG A 82 2.60 7.44 -12.95
C ARG A 82 2.48 8.72 -13.77
N SER A 83 3.31 8.88 -14.81
CA SER A 83 3.24 10.05 -15.69
C SER A 83 1.91 10.15 -16.43
N ILE A 84 1.35 9.02 -16.86
CA ILE A 84 0.02 8.97 -17.50
C ILE A 84 -1.07 9.33 -16.47
N ALA A 85 -1.05 8.77 -15.27
CA ALA A 85 -2.02 9.08 -14.24
C ALA A 85 -2.04 10.57 -13.87
N VAL A 86 -0.87 11.22 -13.81
CA VAL A 86 -0.76 12.66 -13.51
C VAL A 86 -1.44 13.54 -14.57
N THR A 87 -1.57 13.07 -15.82
CA THR A 87 -2.24 13.84 -16.91
C THR A 87 -3.76 13.91 -16.75
N ILE A 88 -4.35 13.09 -15.88
CA ILE A 88 -5.80 13.06 -15.65
C ILE A 88 -6.21 14.38 -14.97
N LYS A 89 -7.23 15.04 -15.52
CA LYS A 89 -7.69 16.34 -15.04
C LYS A 89 -8.48 16.25 -13.73
N ASP A 90 -9.31 15.22 -13.58
CA ASP A 90 -10.10 14.99 -12.38
C ASP A 90 -9.23 14.36 -11.28
N ASP A 91 -9.13 15.04 -10.12
CA ASP A 91 -8.25 14.63 -9.04
C ASP A 91 -8.72 13.34 -8.34
N PHE A 92 -10.03 13.06 -8.30
CA PHE A 92 -10.55 11.83 -7.72
C PHE A 92 -10.21 10.64 -8.61
N ILE A 93 -10.48 10.75 -9.91
CA ILE A 93 -10.12 9.69 -10.89
C ILE A 93 -8.62 9.50 -10.91
N LYS A 94 -7.83 10.56 -10.95
CA LYS A 94 -6.36 10.50 -10.88
C LYS A 94 -5.88 9.65 -9.71
N LYS A 95 -6.42 9.91 -8.50
CA LYS A 95 -6.09 9.17 -7.30
C LYS A 95 -6.36 7.68 -7.46
N TYR A 96 -7.58 7.29 -7.87
CA TYR A 96 -7.96 5.89 -7.98
C TYR A 96 -7.27 5.15 -9.13
N VAL A 97 -7.01 5.81 -10.25
CA VAL A 97 -6.22 5.23 -11.35
C VAL A 97 -4.77 5.01 -10.92
N LEU A 98 -4.19 5.94 -10.17
CA LEU A 98 -2.85 5.77 -9.62
C LEU A 98 -2.80 4.61 -8.63
N GLU A 99 -3.76 4.51 -7.72
CA GLU A 99 -3.86 3.40 -6.76
C GLU A 99 -3.99 2.05 -7.50
N PHE A 100 -4.83 1.98 -8.52
CA PHE A 100 -4.98 0.80 -9.38
C PHE A 100 -3.64 0.38 -10.02
N PHE A 101 -2.89 1.32 -10.60
CA PHE A 101 -1.60 1.00 -11.21
C PHE A 101 -0.60 0.50 -10.16
N LEU A 102 -0.54 1.13 -9.00
CA LEU A 102 0.38 0.74 -7.92
C LEU A 102 0.05 -0.64 -7.34
N GLU A 103 -1.22 -0.95 -7.17
CA GLU A 103 -1.68 -2.26 -6.72
C GLU A 103 -1.26 -3.35 -7.71
N LYS A 104 -1.51 -3.12 -9.00
CA LYS A 104 -1.10 -4.05 -10.07
C LYS A 104 0.41 -4.23 -10.15
N ILE A 105 1.20 -3.16 -10.04
CA ILE A 105 2.68 -3.25 -10.00
C ILE A 105 3.13 -4.05 -8.78
N SER A 106 2.54 -3.78 -7.63
CA SER A 106 2.87 -4.46 -6.38
C SER A 106 2.55 -5.96 -6.43
N SER A 107 1.53 -6.37 -7.19
CA SER A 107 1.23 -7.79 -7.44
C SER A 107 2.28 -8.49 -8.33
N LEU A 108 3.01 -7.74 -9.15
CA LEU A 108 4.10 -8.27 -9.97
C LEU A 108 5.42 -8.42 -9.19
N THR A 109 5.56 -7.70 -8.08
CA THR A 109 6.76 -7.70 -7.22
C THR A 109 6.40 -8.07 -5.77
N PRO A 110 6.16 -9.36 -5.47
CA PRO A 110 5.61 -9.80 -4.18
C PRO A 110 6.43 -9.36 -2.96
N HIS A 111 7.75 -9.24 -3.10
CA HIS A 111 8.63 -8.84 -2.00
C HIS A 111 8.53 -7.36 -1.61
N SER A 112 7.97 -6.51 -2.47
CA SER A 112 7.76 -5.10 -2.12
C SER A 112 6.57 -4.87 -1.17
N ASN A 113 5.74 -5.88 -0.96
CA ASN A 113 4.54 -5.78 -0.11
C ASN A 113 4.84 -5.88 1.40
N ALA A 114 5.97 -6.49 1.78
CA ALA A 114 6.32 -6.66 3.19
C ALA A 114 6.61 -5.31 3.92
N GLY A 115 7.09 -4.30 3.18
CA GLY A 115 7.40 -2.97 3.74
C GLY A 115 6.29 -1.93 3.63
N LYS A 116 5.35 -2.08 2.68
CA LYS A 116 4.37 -1.03 2.38
C LYS A 116 3.15 -1.00 3.32
N LYS A 117 2.86 -2.08 4.03
CA LYS A 117 1.78 -2.09 5.04
C LYS A 117 2.07 -1.18 6.25
N GLN A 118 3.32 -0.77 6.46
CA GLN A 118 3.71 0.08 7.60
C GLN A 118 3.60 1.59 7.33
N PHE A 119 3.50 2.04 6.06
CA PHE A 119 3.52 3.48 5.76
C PHE A 119 2.15 4.17 5.66
N TYR A 120 1.06 3.40 5.71
CA TYR A 120 -0.31 3.95 5.75
C TYR A 120 -1.01 3.76 7.10
N THR A 121 -0.27 3.54 8.17
CA THR A 121 -0.86 3.85 9.46
C THR A 121 -1.09 5.37 9.47
N LYS A 122 -2.35 5.81 9.32
CA LYS A 122 -2.75 7.13 9.81
C LYS A 122 -1.97 7.33 11.09
N LYS A 123 -1.16 8.39 11.18
CA LYS A 123 -0.62 8.82 12.47
C LYS A 123 -1.85 9.03 13.35
N ILE A 124 -2.20 8.01 14.10
CA ILE A 124 -3.19 8.15 15.18
C ILE A 124 -2.51 9.21 16.06
N LYS A 125 -3.11 10.39 16.13
CA LYS A 125 -2.64 11.41 17.08
C LYS A 125 -2.69 10.72 18.43
N SER A 126 -1.52 10.46 19.02
CA SER A 126 -1.45 9.91 20.37
C SER A 126 -2.23 10.86 21.27
N LEU A 127 -2.99 10.30 22.19
CA LEU A 127 -3.70 11.09 23.20
C LEU A 127 -2.69 12.05 23.86
N GLU A 128 -3.13 13.26 24.22
CA GLU A 128 -2.26 14.27 24.85
C GLU A 128 -1.54 13.74 26.09
N THR A 129 -2.21 12.88 26.85
CA THR A 129 -1.63 12.15 27.99
C THR A 129 -0.46 11.26 27.55
N THR A 130 -0.61 10.50 26.46
CA THR A 130 0.46 9.63 25.94
C THR A 130 1.63 10.45 25.41
N GLN A 131 1.39 11.62 24.82
CA GLN A 131 2.47 12.53 24.39
C GLN A 131 3.22 13.14 25.59
N LYS A 132 2.52 13.50 26.67
CA LYS A 132 3.16 13.98 27.89
C LYS A 132 4.06 12.92 28.49
N HIS A 133 3.56 11.70 28.71
CA HIS A 133 4.37 10.59 29.23
C HIS A 133 5.55 10.22 28.32
N PHE A 134 5.39 10.28 27.00
CA PHE A 134 6.50 10.07 26.07
C PHE A 134 7.57 11.17 26.15
N ASN A 135 7.17 12.42 26.38
CA ASN A 135 8.10 13.53 26.53
C ASN A 135 8.81 13.49 27.91
N GLU A 136 8.11 13.10 28.94
CA GLU A 136 8.66 12.86 30.28
C GLU A 136 9.69 11.71 30.26
N SER A 137 9.38 10.60 29.59
CA SER A 137 10.31 9.48 29.43
C SER A 137 11.58 9.79 28.64
N LYS A 138 11.55 10.79 27.76
CA LYS A 138 12.74 11.26 27.02
C LYS A 138 13.79 11.95 27.91
N SER A 139 13.39 12.43 29.06
CA SER A 139 14.30 13.06 30.03
C SER A 139 15.05 12.02 30.90
N LEU A 140 14.58 10.76 30.88
CA LEU A 140 15.21 9.68 31.66
C LEU A 140 16.45 9.14 30.95
N SER A 141 17.49 8.90 31.68
CA SER A 141 18.69 8.24 31.18
C SER A 141 18.42 6.78 30.81
N GLY A 142 19.24 6.18 29.95
CA GLY A 142 19.10 4.77 29.58
C GLY A 142 19.26 3.82 30.80
N VAL A 143 19.93 4.25 31.87
CA VAL A 143 20.07 3.51 33.12
C VAL A 143 18.76 3.54 33.89
N GLU A 144 18.17 4.72 34.09
CA GLU A 144 16.89 4.89 34.78
C GLU A 144 15.76 4.08 34.12
N LEU A 145 15.69 4.08 32.78
CA LEU A 145 14.71 3.27 32.05
C LEU A 145 14.86 1.76 32.29
N LYS A 146 16.09 1.27 32.42
CA LYS A 146 16.35 -0.15 32.75
C LYS A 146 15.96 -0.46 34.19
N GLU A 147 16.25 0.44 35.12
CA GLU A 147 15.85 0.30 36.54
C GLU A 147 14.33 0.28 36.69
N PHE A 148 13.61 1.20 36.05
CA PHE A 148 12.14 1.19 36.05
C PHE A 148 11.59 -0.12 35.45
N SER A 149 12.19 -0.62 34.37
CA SER A 149 11.78 -1.89 33.77
C SER A 149 12.01 -3.07 34.74
N LEU A 150 13.11 -3.07 35.46
CA LEU A 150 13.43 -4.09 36.44
C LEU A 150 12.46 -4.04 37.64
N LEU A 151 12.22 -2.86 38.18
CA LEU A 151 11.25 -2.66 39.28
C LEU A 151 9.85 -3.09 38.88
N TYR A 152 9.43 -2.73 37.66
CA TYR A 152 8.14 -3.15 37.10
C TYR A 152 8.02 -4.68 37.02
N LEU A 153 9.08 -5.37 36.59
CA LEU A 153 9.10 -6.84 36.54
C LEU A 153 9.01 -7.46 37.93
N ILE A 154 9.75 -6.92 38.91
CA ILE A 154 9.71 -7.38 40.30
C ILE A 154 8.31 -7.21 40.89
N MET A 155 7.71 -6.02 40.74
CA MET A 155 6.40 -5.70 41.29
C MET A 155 5.26 -6.53 40.69
N ASN A 156 5.38 -6.91 39.45
CA ASN A 156 4.34 -7.71 38.76
C ASN A 156 4.57 -9.23 38.88
N ASN A 157 5.66 -9.69 39.49
CA ASN A 157 5.99 -11.11 39.62
C ASN A 157 6.55 -11.42 41.02
N LEU A 158 5.95 -10.87 42.06
CA LEU A 158 6.41 -11.00 43.44
C LEU A 158 6.57 -12.46 43.90
N ASP A 159 5.65 -13.34 43.49
CA ASP A 159 5.70 -14.76 43.84
C ASP A 159 6.99 -15.45 43.36
N ILE A 160 7.44 -15.10 42.12
CA ILE A 160 8.69 -15.63 41.57
C ILE A 160 9.90 -15.09 42.30
N PHE A 161 9.86 -13.84 42.76
CA PHE A 161 10.97 -13.18 43.44
C PHE A 161 11.06 -13.60 44.90
N GLN A 162 9.96 -13.98 45.59
CA GLN A 162 10.00 -14.51 46.94
C GLN A 162 10.83 -15.79 47.03
N ASP A 163 10.73 -16.67 46.03
CA ASP A 163 11.52 -17.90 45.96
C ASP A 163 13.00 -17.67 45.62
N ASN A 164 13.36 -16.50 45.09
CA ASN A 164 14.69 -16.15 44.58
C ASN A 164 15.24 -14.84 45.22
N ILE A 165 14.87 -14.54 46.44
CA ILE A 165 15.21 -13.27 47.10
C ILE A 165 16.72 -12.97 47.13
N HIS A 166 17.54 -14.00 47.24
CA HIS A 166 19.00 -13.90 47.20
C HIS A 166 19.56 -13.32 45.89
N LEU A 167 18.82 -13.38 44.79
CA LEU A 167 19.21 -12.78 43.51
C LEU A 167 18.86 -11.30 43.48
N VAL A 168 17.80 -10.92 44.19
CA VAL A 168 17.32 -9.54 44.27
C VAL A 168 18.21 -8.72 45.21
N ASP A 169 18.63 -9.25 46.35
CA ASP A 169 19.49 -8.58 47.35
C ASP A 169 20.83 -8.04 46.79
N ASN A 170 21.29 -8.56 45.66
CA ASN A 170 22.51 -8.11 45.01
C ASN A 170 22.30 -7.01 43.94
N ILE A 171 21.06 -6.59 43.69
CA ILE A 171 20.76 -5.56 42.68
C ILE A 171 21.14 -4.19 43.26
N LYS A 172 22.00 -3.48 42.51
CA LYS A 172 22.38 -2.10 42.86
C LYS A 172 21.69 -1.14 41.89
N LEU A 173 20.81 -0.32 42.43
CA LEU A 173 20.16 0.76 41.66
C LEU A 173 21.01 2.03 41.78
N PHE A 174 21.06 2.82 40.73
CA PHE A 174 21.84 4.06 40.68
C PHE A 174 20.97 5.29 40.95
N SER A 175 19.69 5.27 40.52
CA SER A 175 18.75 6.35 40.76
C SER A 175 18.26 6.36 42.20
N ASP A 176 18.34 7.51 42.86
CA ASP A 176 17.93 7.64 44.27
C ASP A 176 16.41 7.46 44.47
N GLU A 177 15.61 7.86 43.46
CA GLU A 177 14.15 7.64 43.45
C GLU A 177 13.81 6.14 43.35
N ASN A 178 14.54 5.40 42.53
CA ASN A 178 14.32 3.96 42.37
C ASN A 178 14.78 3.14 43.58
N LYS A 179 15.79 3.62 44.30
CA LYS A 179 16.24 3.00 45.59
C LYS A 179 15.12 3.05 46.64
N LEU A 180 14.44 4.20 46.78
CA LEU A 180 13.32 4.36 47.70
C LEU A 180 12.13 3.43 47.42
N ILE A 181 11.95 3.02 46.18
CA ILE A 181 10.89 2.06 45.80
C ILE A 181 11.32 0.62 46.09
N TYR A 182 12.64 0.38 46.05
CA TYR A 182 13.22 -0.94 46.21
C TYR A 182 13.44 -1.35 47.71
N GLU A 183 13.61 -0.40 48.59
CA GLU A 183 13.67 -0.60 50.04
C GLU A 183 12.28 -0.97 50.63
#